data_7a512cd8659bec0ce7404b60bd88deec
#
_entry.id   7a512cd8659bec0ce7404b60bd88deec
#
_cell.length_a   1.000
_cell.length_b   1.000
_cell.length_c   1.000
_cell.angle_alpha   90.00
_cell.angle_beta   90.00
_cell.angle_gamma   90.00
#
_symmetry.space_group_name_H-M   'P 1'
#
loop_
_entity.id
_entity.type
_entity.pdbx_description
1 polymer ?
#
loop_
_entity_poly.entity_id
_entity_poly.type
_entity_poly.pdbx_seq_one_letter_code
_entity_poly.pdbx_strand_id
1 'polypeptide(L)'
;MANWDITHGVYNISNKTNHRELVNSVVHWFLGRYALNRKSADQNRILNVNLKTSKTMKCWGECSEGEDGIDYNIDIATDQSLRDFIATLMHEMVHVLQWERGSWKGEGEREATQLQYELADDFWKCGLV
;
A
#
# COMPACT_ATOMS: atom_id res chain seq x y z
N MET A 1 -9.50 -18.78 -2.39
CA MET A 1 -8.70 -17.55 -2.63
C MET A 1 -9.04 -16.49 -1.59
N ALA A 2 -8.02 -15.84 -1.08
CA ALA A 2 -8.25 -14.69 -0.22
C ALA A 2 -8.74 -13.50 -1.06
N ASN A 3 -9.82 -12.89 -0.65
CA ASN A 3 -10.32 -11.66 -1.25
C ASN A 3 -9.78 -10.47 -0.46
N TRP A 4 -9.36 -9.46 -1.19
CA TRP A 4 -8.90 -8.21 -0.61
C TRP A 4 -9.88 -7.11 -0.96
N ASP A 5 -10.54 -6.57 0.05
CA ASP A 5 -11.40 -5.41 -0.08
C ASP A 5 -10.58 -4.15 0.17
N ILE A 6 -10.54 -3.25 -0.80
CA ILE A 6 -9.80 -2.01 -0.70
C ILE A 6 -10.79 -0.88 -0.47
N THR A 7 -10.68 -0.20 0.66
CA THR A 7 -11.50 0.95 0.99
C THR A 7 -10.66 2.22 0.98
N HIS A 8 -11.28 3.34 0.72
CA HIS A 8 -10.61 4.63 0.59
C HIS A 8 -11.21 5.66 1.52
N GLY A 9 -10.38 6.26 2.36
CA GLY A 9 -10.71 7.48 3.07
C GLY A 9 -10.10 8.68 2.36
N VAL A 10 -10.83 9.78 2.28
CA VAL A 10 -10.35 11.03 1.66
C VAL A 10 -10.50 12.16 2.66
N TYR A 11 -9.41 12.83 2.94
CA TYR A 11 -9.33 13.85 4.00
C TYR A 11 -8.70 15.14 3.45
N ASN A 12 -9.55 16.14 3.18
CA ASN A 12 -9.10 17.51 2.85
C ASN A 12 -8.07 17.60 1.73
N ILE A 13 -8.25 16.86 0.64
CA ILE A 13 -7.35 16.92 -0.52
C ILE A 13 -8.07 17.45 -1.75
N SER A 14 -7.30 18.10 -2.61
CA SER A 14 -7.78 18.50 -3.94
C SER A 14 -7.60 17.33 -4.90
N ASN A 15 -8.69 16.82 -5.45
CA ASN A 15 -8.66 15.66 -6.36
C ASN A 15 -8.38 16.09 -7.79
N LYS A 16 -7.18 16.59 -8.07
CA LYS A 16 -6.75 16.83 -9.46
C LYS A 16 -6.24 15.58 -10.14
N THR A 17 -5.88 14.57 -9.37
CA THR A 17 -5.40 13.27 -9.87
C THR A 17 -6.29 12.19 -9.28
N ASN A 18 -6.60 11.17 -10.07
CA ASN A 18 -7.42 10.07 -9.60
C ASN A 18 -6.59 9.10 -8.74
N HIS A 19 -6.28 9.54 -7.52
CA HIS A 19 -5.46 8.75 -6.60
C HIS A 19 -6.11 7.41 -6.24
N ARG A 20 -7.45 7.34 -6.22
CA ARG A 20 -8.14 6.09 -5.90
C ARG A 20 -7.88 5.01 -6.94
N GLU A 21 -7.98 5.35 -8.22
CA GLU A 21 -7.69 4.39 -9.29
C GLU A 21 -6.23 3.96 -9.27
N LEU A 22 -5.33 4.91 -9.02
CA LEU A 22 -3.91 4.61 -8.91
C LEU A 22 -3.63 3.66 -7.74
N VAL A 23 -4.23 3.91 -6.58
CA VAL A 23 -4.12 3.04 -5.41
C VAL A 23 -4.61 1.64 -5.76
N ASN A 24 -5.78 1.52 -6.37
CA ASN A 24 -6.31 0.22 -6.78
C ASN A 24 -5.36 -0.53 -7.71
N SER A 25 -4.84 0.17 -8.72
CA SER A 25 -3.90 -0.43 -9.68
C SER A 25 -2.62 -0.91 -9.00
N VAL A 26 -2.04 -0.09 -8.14
CA VAL A 26 -0.81 -0.43 -7.42
C VAL A 26 -1.04 -1.61 -6.48
N VAL A 27 -2.10 -1.57 -5.69
CA VAL A 27 -2.39 -2.62 -4.72
C VAL A 27 -2.65 -3.95 -5.42
N HIS A 28 -3.48 -3.98 -6.45
CA HIS A 28 -3.76 -5.22 -7.19
C HIS A 28 -2.51 -5.77 -7.86
N TRP A 29 -1.68 -4.91 -8.43
CA TRP A 29 -0.41 -5.32 -9.00
C TRP A 29 0.50 -5.97 -7.94
N PHE A 30 0.61 -5.32 -6.77
CA PHE A 30 1.43 -5.81 -5.65
C PHE A 30 0.93 -7.18 -5.16
N LEU A 31 -0.39 -7.31 -4.96
CA LEU A 31 -0.99 -8.57 -4.52
C LEU A 31 -0.69 -9.70 -5.50
N GLY A 32 -0.74 -9.41 -6.81
CA GLY A 32 -0.40 -10.39 -7.83
C GLY A 32 1.09 -10.73 -7.86
N ARG A 33 1.95 -9.71 -7.71
CA ARG A 33 3.41 -9.87 -7.70
C ARG A 33 3.87 -10.83 -6.61
N TYR A 34 3.29 -10.72 -5.42
CA TYR A 34 3.67 -11.54 -4.26
C TYR A 34 2.70 -12.71 -3.99
N ALA A 35 1.79 -12.95 -4.92
CA ALA A 35 0.82 -14.03 -4.85
C ALA A 35 -0.05 -14.01 -3.57
N LEU A 36 -0.28 -12.84 -3.00
CA LEU A 36 -1.11 -12.71 -1.79
C LEU A 36 -2.58 -12.97 -2.09
N ASN A 37 -3.02 -12.69 -3.32
CA ASN A 37 -4.39 -12.94 -3.75
C ASN A 37 -4.67 -14.41 -4.09
N ARG A 38 -3.65 -15.27 -4.05
CA ARG A 38 -3.76 -16.71 -4.35
C ARG A 38 -3.72 -17.59 -3.12
N LYS A 39 -3.48 -16.99 -1.95
CA LYS A 39 -3.49 -17.76 -0.72
C LYS A 39 -4.87 -18.35 -0.50
N SER A 40 -4.92 -19.65 -0.25
CA SER A 40 -6.10 -20.27 0.28
C SER A 40 -6.24 -19.77 1.72
N ALA A 41 -7.10 -18.81 1.92
CA ALA A 41 -7.40 -18.29 3.25
C ALA A 41 -8.89 -18.40 3.47
N ASP A 42 -9.25 -18.87 4.63
CA ASP A 42 -10.64 -18.90 5.06
C ASP A 42 -11.15 -17.49 5.38
N GLN A 43 -10.25 -16.52 5.41
CA GLN A 43 -10.55 -15.14 5.76
C GLN A 43 -10.20 -14.18 4.64
N ASN A 44 -11.11 -13.28 4.36
CA ASN A 44 -10.85 -12.14 3.50
C ASN A 44 -9.97 -11.13 4.24
N ARG A 45 -9.34 -10.25 3.48
CA ARG A 45 -8.54 -9.16 4.03
C ARG A 45 -9.18 -7.82 3.67
N ILE A 46 -9.04 -6.85 4.54
CA ILE A 46 -9.49 -5.48 4.32
C ILE A 46 -8.29 -4.56 4.36
N LEU A 47 -8.10 -3.80 3.30
CA LEU A 47 -7.05 -2.78 3.23
C LEU A 47 -7.72 -1.42 3.13
N ASN A 48 -7.56 -0.62 4.17
CA ASN A 48 -8.06 0.74 4.21
C ASN A 48 -6.93 1.69 3.80
N VAL A 49 -7.09 2.40 2.69
CA VAL A 49 -6.11 3.38 2.25
C VAL A 49 -6.70 4.77 2.40
N ASN A 50 -6.10 5.56 3.26
CA ASN A 50 -6.55 6.90 3.58
C ASN A 50 -5.66 7.93 2.90
N LEU A 51 -6.26 8.71 2.01
CA LEU A 51 -5.57 9.75 1.24
C LEU A 51 -5.58 11.04 2.05
N LYS A 52 -4.40 11.50 2.44
CA LYS A 52 -4.23 12.66 3.32
C LYS A 52 -3.22 13.63 2.71
N THR A 53 -2.81 14.64 3.47
CA THR A 53 -1.70 15.51 3.11
C THR A 53 -0.55 15.30 4.09
N SER A 54 0.69 15.56 3.65
CA SER A 54 1.87 15.43 4.50
C SER A 54 1.80 16.36 5.71
N LYS A 55 1.19 17.52 5.55
CA LYS A 55 0.99 18.47 6.63
C LYS A 55 0.16 17.87 7.78
N THR A 56 -0.89 17.14 7.43
CA THR A 56 -1.74 16.47 8.41
C THR A 56 -1.02 15.29 9.06
N MET A 57 -0.32 14.50 8.27
CA MET A 57 0.33 13.28 8.71
C MET A 57 1.68 13.51 9.40
N LYS A 58 2.40 14.56 8.99
CA LYS A 58 3.81 14.83 9.38
C LYS A 58 4.78 13.77 8.88
N CYS A 59 4.37 12.96 7.93
CA CYS A 59 5.18 11.97 7.22
C CYS A 59 4.53 11.71 5.86
N TRP A 60 5.18 10.92 5.00
CA TRP A 60 4.67 10.63 3.67
C TRP A 60 3.75 9.41 3.62
N GLY A 61 3.94 8.45 4.53
CA GLY A 61 3.11 7.26 4.62
C GLY A 61 3.25 6.56 5.96
N GLU A 62 2.20 5.86 6.35
CA GLU A 62 2.16 5.03 7.55
C GLU A 62 1.33 3.79 7.28
N CYS A 63 1.68 2.70 7.94
CA CYS A 63 0.92 1.46 7.85
C CYS A 63 0.73 0.86 9.24
N SER A 64 -0.45 0.33 9.48
CA SER A 64 -0.73 -0.37 10.73
C SER A 64 -1.58 -1.59 10.49
N GLU A 65 -1.44 -2.57 11.37
CA GLU A 65 -2.23 -3.79 11.38
C GLU A 65 -3.41 -3.61 12.34
N GLY A 66 -4.59 -4.08 11.94
CA GLY A 66 -5.76 -4.09 12.81
C GLY A 66 -5.66 -5.16 13.89
N GLU A 67 -6.51 -5.06 14.90
CA GLU A 67 -6.50 -5.96 16.06
C GLU A 67 -6.90 -7.40 15.72
N ASP A 68 -7.71 -7.57 14.70
CA ASP A 68 -8.25 -8.88 14.31
C ASP A 68 -7.31 -9.67 13.38
N GLY A 69 -6.22 -9.06 12.93
CA GLY A 69 -5.27 -9.70 12.02
C GLY A 69 -5.76 -9.84 10.57
N ILE A 70 -6.90 -9.26 10.23
CA ILE A 70 -7.46 -9.28 8.87
C ILE A 70 -7.54 -7.90 8.23
N ASP A 71 -7.37 -6.85 9.03
CA ASP A 71 -7.43 -5.47 8.57
C ASP A 71 -6.05 -4.85 8.54
N TYR A 72 -5.81 -4.03 7.53
CA TYR A 72 -4.61 -3.19 7.46
C TYR A 72 -5.03 -1.77 7.11
N ASN A 73 -4.30 -0.80 7.64
CA ASN A 73 -4.55 0.62 7.37
C ASN A 73 -3.29 1.26 6.83
N ILE A 74 -3.42 1.95 5.71
CA ILE A 74 -2.36 2.75 5.14
C ILE A 74 -2.85 4.19 5.06
N ASP A 75 -2.10 5.10 5.66
CA ASP A 75 -2.27 6.54 5.47
C ASP A 75 -1.18 6.99 4.51
N ILE A 76 -1.54 7.73 3.47
CA ILE A 76 -0.58 8.16 2.47
C ILE A 76 -0.85 9.60 2.05
N ALA A 77 0.24 10.38 1.96
CA ALA A 77 0.18 11.77 1.54
C ALA A 77 0.08 11.87 0.02
N THR A 78 -0.87 12.68 -0.46
CA THR A 78 -1.10 12.87 -1.89
C THR A 78 -0.25 14.00 -2.47
N ASP A 79 0.35 14.85 -1.63
CA ASP A 79 1.14 16.01 -2.02
C ASP A 79 2.61 15.67 -2.23
N GLN A 80 2.86 14.62 -2.95
CA GLN A 80 4.20 14.21 -3.37
C GLN A 80 4.17 13.91 -4.88
N SER A 81 5.33 13.80 -5.51
CA SER A 81 5.39 13.47 -6.94
C SER A 81 4.72 12.13 -7.19
N LEU A 82 4.30 11.88 -8.43
CA LEU A 82 3.67 10.62 -8.79
C LEU A 82 4.58 9.43 -8.47
N ARG A 83 5.86 9.53 -8.83
CA ARG A 83 6.83 8.46 -8.56
C ARG A 83 6.99 8.21 -7.06
N ASP A 84 7.10 9.28 -6.28
CA ASP A 84 7.24 9.16 -4.83
C ASP A 84 5.96 8.63 -4.19
N PHE A 85 4.79 9.02 -4.69
CA PHE A 85 3.52 8.47 -4.22
C PHE A 85 3.46 6.96 -4.42
N ILE A 86 3.81 6.49 -5.62
CA ILE A 86 3.82 5.05 -5.91
C ILE A 86 4.86 4.35 -5.03
N ALA A 87 6.06 4.90 -4.90
CA ALA A 87 7.10 4.30 -4.06
C ALA A 87 6.70 4.27 -2.59
N THR A 88 6.07 5.32 -2.08
CA THR A 88 5.58 5.36 -0.70
C THR A 88 4.51 4.29 -0.48
N LEU A 89 3.58 4.15 -1.42
CA LEU A 89 2.55 3.11 -1.33
C LEU A 89 3.18 1.71 -1.35
N MET A 90 4.18 1.48 -2.21
CA MET A 90 4.92 0.22 -2.23
C MET A 90 5.61 -0.06 -0.90
N HIS A 91 6.22 0.97 -0.30
CA HIS A 91 6.87 0.85 1.01
C HIS A 91 5.87 0.35 2.07
N GLU A 92 4.68 0.94 2.13
CA GLU A 92 3.66 0.51 3.08
C GLU A 92 3.11 -0.87 2.74
N MET A 93 2.96 -1.21 1.46
CA MET A 93 2.53 -2.55 1.05
C MET A 93 3.55 -3.62 1.42
N VAL A 94 4.84 -3.29 1.44
CA VAL A 94 5.88 -4.23 1.93
C VAL A 94 5.64 -4.57 3.40
N HIS A 95 5.21 -3.61 4.21
CA HIS A 95 4.84 -3.90 5.61
C HIS A 95 3.64 -4.85 5.68
N VAL A 96 2.63 -4.67 4.84
CA VAL A 96 1.51 -5.62 4.74
C VAL A 96 2.02 -7.01 4.38
N LEU A 97 2.92 -7.11 3.40
CA LEU A 97 3.54 -8.38 3.02
C LEU A 97 4.27 -9.02 4.21
N GLN A 98 4.98 -8.23 4.99
CA GLN A 98 5.70 -8.72 6.17
C GLN A 98 4.74 -9.33 7.19
N TRP A 99 3.64 -8.66 7.48
CA TRP A 99 2.62 -9.19 8.39
C TRP A 99 1.96 -10.46 7.83
N GLU A 100 1.64 -10.48 6.54
CA GLU A 100 1.05 -11.68 5.89
C GLU A 100 2.02 -12.85 5.89
N ARG A 101 3.31 -12.58 5.71
CA ARG A 101 4.37 -13.59 5.73
C ARG A 101 4.69 -14.05 7.16
N GLY A 102 4.45 -13.18 8.14
CA GLY A 102 4.71 -13.45 9.55
C GLY A 102 6.18 -13.42 9.94
N SER A 103 7.05 -12.91 9.08
CA SER A 103 8.48 -12.84 9.40
C SER A 103 9.13 -11.62 8.74
N TRP A 104 9.98 -10.96 9.48
CA TRP A 104 10.79 -9.84 9.01
C TRP A 104 11.96 -9.63 9.98
N LYS A 105 12.97 -8.85 9.55
CA LYS A 105 14.09 -8.47 10.37
C LYS A 105 13.90 -7.06 10.93
N GLY A 106 14.17 -6.89 12.21
CA GLY A 106 14.02 -5.61 12.88
C GLY A 106 12.58 -5.10 12.77
N GLU A 107 12.41 -3.85 12.36
CA GLU A 107 11.09 -3.23 12.16
C GLU A 107 10.56 -3.38 10.73
N GLY A 108 11.33 -4.06 9.86
CA GLY A 108 10.95 -4.24 8.46
C GLY A 108 11.23 -3.03 7.57
N GLU A 109 11.70 -1.92 8.13
CA GLU A 109 11.93 -0.68 7.39
C GLU A 109 13.01 -0.80 6.33
N ARG A 110 14.07 -1.55 6.63
CA ARG A 110 15.16 -1.71 5.68
C ARG A 110 14.71 -2.37 4.39
N GLU A 111 13.95 -3.45 4.50
CA GLU A 111 13.40 -4.15 3.33
C GLU A 111 12.45 -3.23 2.54
N ALA A 112 11.53 -2.56 3.24
CA ALA A 112 10.58 -1.66 2.60
C ALA A 112 11.30 -0.51 1.87
N THR A 113 12.32 0.08 2.48
CA THR A 113 13.09 1.16 1.88
C THR A 113 13.87 0.68 0.65
N GLN A 114 14.45 -0.52 0.71
CA GLN A 114 15.20 -1.07 -0.41
C GLN A 114 14.31 -1.40 -1.61
N LEU A 115 13.08 -1.85 -1.38
CA LEU A 115 12.19 -2.29 -2.44
C LEU A 115 11.31 -1.20 -3.03
N GLN A 116 11.07 -0.10 -2.31
CA GLN A 116 10.04 0.86 -2.69
C GLN A 116 10.19 1.42 -4.11
N TYR A 117 11.37 1.86 -4.50
CA TYR A 117 11.59 2.43 -5.83
C TYR A 117 11.74 1.36 -6.91
N GLU A 118 12.32 0.22 -6.57
CA GLU A 118 12.39 -0.92 -7.49
C GLU A 118 10.98 -1.38 -7.87
N LEU A 119 10.11 -1.53 -6.90
CA LEU A 119 8.71 -1.93 -7.13
C LEU A 119 7.94 -0.85 -7.89
N ALA A 120 8.16 0.42 -7.54
CA ALA A 120 7.52 1.52 -8.27
C ALA A 120 7.92 1.52 -9.75
N ASP A 121 9.19 1.32 -10.04
CA ASP A 121 9.68 1.27 -11.42
C ASP A 121 9.15 0.04 -12.17
N ASP A 122 9.08 -1.11 -11.52
CA ASP A 122 8.53 -2.33 -12.11
C ASP A 122 7.04 -2.15 -12.43
N PHE A 123 6.28 -1.57 -11.52
CA PHE A 123 4.87 -1.25 -11.75
C PHE A 123 4.69 -0.33 -12.94
N TRP A 124 5.50 0.73 -13.01
CA TRP A 124 5.46 1.70 -14.11
C TRP A 124 5.70 1.04 -15.46
N LYS A 125 6.67 0.13 -15.52
CA LYS A 125 7.00 -0.62 -16.75
C LYS A 125 5.87 -1.52 -17.22
N CYS A 126 4.96 -1.90 -16.35
CA CYS A 126 3.80 -2.72 -16.72
C CYS A 126 2.73 -1.92 -17.45
N GLY A 127 2.88 -0.59 -17.57
CA GLY A 127 1.93 0.26 -18.30
C GLY A 127 0.57 0.39 -17.62
N LEU A 128 0.51 0.23 -16.31
CA LEU A 128 -0.73 0.27 -15.53
C LEU A 128 -1.08 1.69 -15.05
N VAL A 129 -0.30 2.66 -15.42
CA VAL A 129 -0.49 4.07 -15.04
C VAL A 129 -0.88 4.89 -16.24
#